data_68efa443ba7334aac7c8f2005b67d9f4
#
_entry.id   68efa443ba7334aac7c8f2005b67d9f4
#
_cell.length_a   1.000
_cell.length_b   1.000
_cell.length_c   1.000
_cell.angle_alpha   90.00
_cell.angle_beta   90.00
_cell.angle_gamma   90.00
#
_symmetry.space_group_name_H-M   'P 1'
#
loop_
_entity.id
_entity.type
_entity.pdbx_description
1 polymer ?
#
loop_
_entity_poly.entity_id
_entity_poly.type
_entity_poly.pdbx_seq_one_letter_code
_entity_poly.pdbx_strand_id
1 'polypeptide(L)'
;MSESLRKKFGYSDTVMDHFKNPRNVGIMPDADVTSKVGSVACGDLIKLYLKFDRDQIKDIRFESYGCAANIATSSMMTEMVKGKTIEEARKVTFKDISDTLGGLPKIKLHCAVLSRQGLETAFLKYEAKTGHVKIDELFLNRILRGVLDPVQGVDIISAKILEKAAVDGKKVILDLNVKKDSELAKSLAEDIHDAFEGLDLEFDLGFKD
;
A
#
# COMPACT_ATOMS: atom_id res chain seq x y z
N MET A 1 -6.76 29.83 -4.90
CA MET A 1 -6.18 28.53 -5.38
C MET A 1 -7.12 27.34 -5.19
N SER A 2 -8.11 27.36 -4.30
CA SER A 2 -9.01 26.23 -3.99
C SER A 2 -10.13 25.98 -5.02
N GLU A 3 -10.76 27.02 -5.52
CA GLU A 3 -11.93 26.91 -6.44
C GLU A 3 -11.53 26.47 -7.86
N SER A 4 -10.33 26.85 -8.31
CA SER A 4 -9.79 26.46 -9.62
C SER A 4 -9.44 24.96 -9.69
N LEU A 5 -8.91 24.38 -8.61
CA LEU A 5 -8.60 22.95 -8.52
C LEU A 5 -9.87 22.10 -8.46
N ARG A 6 -10.91 22.54 -7.76
CA ARG A 6 -12.21 21.87 -7.74
C ARG A 6 -12.82 21.76 -9.14
N LYS A 7 -12.92 22.89 -9.87
CA LYS A 7 -13.47 22.92 -11.22
C LYS A 7 -12.61 22.14 -12.22
N LYS A 8 -11.28 22.18 -12.08
CA LYS A 8 -10.34 21.53 -13.01
C LYS A 8 -10.26 20.01 -12.84
N PHE A 9 -10.34 19.51 -11.61
CA PHE A 9 -10.11 18.09 -11.30
C PHE A 9 -11.35 17.36 -10.80
N GLY A 10 -12.48 18.04 -10.56
CA GLY A 10 -13.72 17.42 -10.07
C GLY A 10 -13.62 16.90 -8.63
N TYR A 11 -12.78 17.50 -7.79
CA TYR A 11 -12.65 17.12 -6.38
C TYR A 11 -13.76 17.74 -5.52
N SER A 12 -14.29 16.94 -4.59
CA SER A 12 -15.22 17.39 -3.56
C SER A 12 -14.55 18.32 -2.54
N ASP A 13 -15.35 19.01 -1.72
CA ASP A 13 -14.85 19.81 -0.62
C ASP A 13 -14.13 18.97 0.43
N THR A 14 -14.62 17.75 0.66
CA THR A 14 -14.02 16.78 1.59
C THR A 14 -12.64 16.32 1.09
N VAL A 15 -12.48 16.03 -0.20
CA VAL A 15 -11.15 15.73 -0.78
C VAL A 15 -10.20 16.89 -0.56
N MET A 16 -10.65 18.13 -0.80
CA MET A 16 -9.81 19.31 -0.64
C MET A 16 -9.46 19.60 0.82
N ASP A 17 -10.36 19.30 1.75
CA ASP A 17 -10.09 19.44 3.18
C ASP A 17 -9.04 18.40 3.63
N HIS A 18 -9.23 17.12 3.33
CA HIS A 18 -8.26 16.05 3.65
C HIS A 18 -6.90 16.23 2.98
N PHE A 19 -6.85 16.88 1.82
CA PHE A 19 -5.59 17.24 1.17
C PHE A 19 -4.86 18.37 1.88
N LYS A 20 -5.58 19.43 2.31
CA LYS A 20 -4.99 20.61 2.94
C LYS A 20 -4.66 20.42 4.42
N ASN A 21 -5.52 19.67 5.10
CA ASN A 21 -5.46 19.39 6.52
C ASN A 21 -5.49 17.88 6.76
N PRO A 22 -4.53 17.11 6.27
CA PRO A 22 -4.56 15.65 6.38
C PRO A 22 -4.47 15.21 7.86
N ARG A 23 -5.27 14.20 8.22
CA ARG A 23 -5.34 13.61 9.56
C ARG A 23 -4.34 12.45 9.64
N ASN A 24 -3.79 12.22 10.81
CA ASN A 24 -2.90 11.11 11.10
C ASN A 24 -1.63 11.06 10.22
N VAL A 25 -1.11 12.21 9.79
CA VAL A 25 0.14 12.30 9.02
C VAL A 25 1.35 12.15 9.95
N GLY A 26 2.39 11.53 9.44
CA GLY A 26 3.71 11.48 10.03
C GLY A 26 4.18 10.08 10.37
N ILE A 27 5.41 10.00 10.84
CA ILE A 27 6.10 8.76 11.23
C ILE A 27 5.61 8.32 12.62
N MET A 28 5.57 7.01 12.86
CA MET A 28 5.37 6.41 14.17
C MET A 28 6.55 5.47 14.46
N PRO A 29 7.57 5.93 15.18
CA PRO A 29 8.78 5.12 15.41
C PRO A 29 8.53 3.85 16.21
N ASP A 30 7.49 3.82 17.04
CA ASP A 30 7.07 2.69 17.86
C ASP A 30 5.90 1.89 17.27
N ALA A 31 5.72 1.93 15.95
CA ALA A 31 4.74 1.13 15.24
C ALA A 31 5.05 -0.37 15.36
N ASP A 32 4.03 -1.21 15.56
CA ASP A 32 4.17 -2.67 15.56
C ASP A 32 4.44 -3.20 14.15
N VAL A 33 3.89 -2.50 13.14
CA VAL A 33 4.07 -2.83 11.74
C VAL A 33 4.08 -1.58 10.87
N THR A 34 4.90 -1.65 9.82
CA THR A 34 4.90 -0.69 8.72
C THR A 34 4.52 -1.40 7.41
N SER A 35 3.85 -0.69 6.51
CA SER A 35 3.65 -1.15 5.14
C SER A 35 4.00 -0.04 4.16
N LYS A 36 4.55 -0.43 3.00
CA LYS A 36 4.84 0.46 1.88
C LYS A 36 4.16 -0.11 0.64
N VAL A 37 3.43 0.72 -0.09
CA VAL A 37 2.78 0.36 -1.34
C VAL A 37 2.93 1.48 -2.36
N GLY A 38 2.99 1.10 -3.63
CA GLY A 38 3.34 2.02 -4.70
C GLY A 38 4.83 2.34 -4.72
N SER A 39 5.22 3.25 -5.56
CA SER A 39 6.62 3.66 -5.71
C SER A 39 6.69 5.12 -6.15
N VAL A 40 7.79 5.80 -5.82
CA VAL A 40 8.05 7.18 -6.27
C VAL A 40 8.13 7.24 -7.80
N ALA A 41 8.64 6.18 -8.43
CA ALA A 41 8.71 6.08 -9.89
C ALA A 41 7.33 6.02 -10.54
N CYS A 42 6.32 5.45 -9.84
CA CYS A 42 4.92 5.45 -10.28
C CYS A 42 4.20 6.77 -10.00
N GLY A 43 4.79 7.67 -9.22
CA GLY A 43 4.22 8.96 -8.83
C GLY A 43 3.25 8.91 -7.64
N ASP A 44 2.92 7.73 -7.13
CA ASP A 44 2.09 7.54 -5.92
C ASP A 44 2.73 6.49 -5.01
N LEU A 45 3.03 6.89 -3.78
CA LEU A 45 3.57 6.03 -2.73
C LEU A 45 2.84 6.32 -1.42
N ILE A 46 2.53 5.28 -0.67
CA ILE A 46 1.95 5.37 0.68
C ILE A 46 2.76 4.48 1.61
N LYS A 47 3.21 5.05 2.73
CA LYS A 47 3.78 4.30 3.85
C LYS A 47 2.83 4.43 5.04
N LEU A 48 2.43 3.31 5.62
CA LEU A 48 1.56 3.25 6.79
C LEU A 48 2.34 2.75 7.99
N TYR A 49 1.98 3.26 9.15
CA TYR A 49 2.50 2.89 10.47
C TYR A 49 1.31 2.54 11.35
N LEU A 50 1.23 1.31 11.86
CA LEU A 50 0.13 0.86 12.69
C LEU A 50 0.65 0.39 14.05
N LYS A 51 -0.09 0.75 15.07
CA LYS A 51 0.06 0.24 16.42
C LYS A 51 -1.22 -0.44 16.84
N PHE A 52 -1.10 -1.63 17.41
CA PHE A 52 -2.23 -2.45 17.81
C PHE A 52 -2.33 -2.57 19.34
N ASP A 53 -3.54 -2.79 19.81
CA ASP A 53 -3.81 -3.40 21.11
C ASP A 53 -4.57 -4.70 20.81
N ARG A 54 -3.85 -5.82 20.84
CA ARG A 54 -4.30 -7.14 20.35
C ARG A 54 -4.66 -7.05 18.86
N ASP A 55 -5.96 -7.15 18.51
CA ASP A 55 -6.50 -7.06 17.16
C ASP A 55 -7.07 -5.68 16.82
N GLN A 56 -7.09 -4.73 17.77
CA GLN A 56 -7.62 -3.38 17.58
C GLN A 56 -6.52 -2.41 17.13
N ILE A 57 -6.80 -1.61 16.12
CA ILE A 57 -5.93 -0.54 15.65
C ILE A 57 -5.94 0.60 16.68
N LYS A 58 -4.96 0.61 17.56
CA LYS A 58 -4.81 1.65 18.60
C LYS A 58 -4.45 3.00 18.02
N ASP A 59 -3.49 3.01 17.09
CA ASP A 59 -3.09 4.21 16.35
C ASP A 59 -2.65 3.82 14.94
N ILE A 60 -2.84 4.76 14.00
CA ILE A 60 -2.42 4.64 12.62
C ILE A 60 -1.93 5.99 12.13
N ARG A 61 -0.78 6.00 11.43
CA ARG A 61 -0.24 7.18 10.76
C ARG A 61 0.19 6.83 9.36
N PHE A 62 0.37 7.87 8.54
CA PHE A 62 0.86 7.68 7.19
C PHE A 62 1.79 8.79 6.73
N GLU A 63 2.65 8.42 5.80
CA GLU A 63 3.35 9.31 4.88
C GLU A 63 2.89 8.98 3.46
N SER A 64 2.75 10.01 2.64
CA SER A 64 2.33 9.84 1.25
C SER A 64 3.09 10.78 0.34
N TYR A 65 3.53 10.26 -0.79
CA TYR A 65 4.03 11.02 -1.92
C TYR A 65 3.09 10.78 -3.09
N GLY A 66 2.51 11.84 -3.66
CA GLY A 66 1.55 11.68 -4.74
C GLY A 66 0.61 12.87 -4.93
N CYS A 67 -0.47 12.64 -5.63
CA CYS A 67 -1.45 13.67 -5.93
C CYS A 67 -2.38 13.98 -4.73
N ALA A 68 -3.16 15.06 -4.83
CA ALA A 68 -4.11 15.45 -3.78
C ALA A 68 -5.09 14.33 -3.39
N ALA A 69 -5.52 13.51 -4.36
CA ALA A 69 -6.38 12.37 -4.09
C ALA A 69 -5.67 11.28 -3.28
N ASN A 70 -4.36 11.04 -3.52
CA ASN A 70 -3.58 10.04 -2.78
C ASN A 70 -3.46 10.43 -1.30
N ILE A 71 -3.18 11.69 -1.00
CA ILE A 71 -3.12 12.23 0.36
C ILE A 71 -4.51 12.16 1.01
N ALA A 72 -5.56 12.60 0.30
CA ALA A 72 -6.92 12.63 0.84
C ALA A 72 -7.46 11.22 1.14
N THR A 73 -7.23 10.23 0.26
CA THR A 73 -7.66 8.85 0.47
C THR A 73 -6.94 8.20 1.64
N SER A 74 -5.63 8.43 1.78
CA SER A 74 -4.86 7.94 2.92
C SER A 74 -5.34 8.55 4.23
N SER A 75 -5.55 9.87 4.26
CA SER A 75 -6.08 10.59 5.42
C SER A 75 -7.46 10.07 5.82
N MET A 76 -8.41 9.96 4.89
CA MET A 76 -9.76 9.46 5.14
C MET A 76 -9.72 8.00 5.62
N MET A 77 -8.97 7.14 4.95
CA MET A 77 -8.83 5.73 5.32
C MET A 77 -8.35 5.58 6.76
N THR A 78 -7.35 6.37 7.19
CA THR A 78 -6.85 6.30 8.57
C THR A 78 -7.91 6.68 9.61
N GLU A 79 -8.76 7.67 9.33
CA GLU A 79 -9.88 8.04 10.22
C GLU A 79 -10.95 6.93 10.27
N MET A 80 -11.25 6.31 9.11
CA MET A 80 -12.26 5.27 9.03
C MET A 80 -11.88 3.99 9.79
N VAL A 81 -10.57 3.68 9.92
CA VAL A 81 -10.12 2.41 10.51
C VAL A 81 -9.54 2.54 11.92
N LYS A 82 -9.14 3.72 12.35
CA LYS A 82 -8.61 3.95 13.70
C LYS A 82 -9.64 3.54 14.76
N GLY A 83 -9.22 2.76 15.74
CA GLY A 83 -10.07 2.23 16.81
C GLY A 83 -10.90 0.98 16.41
N LYS A 84 -10.85 0.54 15.16
CA LYS A 84 -11.51 -0.71 14.72
C LYS A 84 -10.62 -1.93 14.93
N THR A 85 -11.25 -3.09 15.01
CA THR A 85 -10.52 -4.37 14.90
C THR A 85 -10.04 -4.58 13.46
N ILE A 86 -9.06 -5.47 13.27
CA ILE A 86 -8.57 -5.86 11.95
C ILE A 86 -9.74 -6.38 11.09
N GLU A 87 -10.62 -7.20 11.66
CA GLU A 87 -11.78 -7.75 10.95
C GLU A 87 -12.75 -6.65 10.48
N GLU A 88 -13.06 -5.68 11.33
CA GLU A 88 -13.92 -4.55 11.00
C GLU A 88 -13.27 -3.63 9.97
N ALA A 89 -11.97 -3.35 10.11
CA ALA A 89 -11.23 -2.50 9.19
C ALA A 89 -11.09 -3.15 7.80
N ARG A 90 -11.03 -4.48 7.70
CA ARG A 90 -11.05 -5.21 6.43
C ARG A 90 -12.35 -5.03 5.64
N LYS A 91 -13.45 -4.74 6.30
CA LYS A 91 -14.74 -4.47 5.64
C LYS A 91 -14.78 -3.10 4.97
N VAL A 92 -13.87 -2.18 5.33
CA VAL A 92 -13.75 -0.88 4.66
C VAL A 92 -13.17 -1.09 3.26
N THR A 93 -13.97 -0.78 2.26
CA THR A 93 -13.60 -0.92 0.85
C THR A 93 -13.03 0.38 0.28
N PHE A 94 -12.34 0.30 -0.87
CA PHE A 94 -11.91 1.50 -1.59
C PHE A 94 -13.11 2.37 -2.03
N LYS A 95 -14.27 1.75 -2.24
CA LYS A 95 -15.50 2.47 -2.57
C LYS A 95 -15.99 3.27 -1.37
N ASP A 96 -15.98 2.70 -0.16
CA ASP A 96 -16.37 3.41 1.05
C ASP A 96 -15.47 4.63 1.29
N ILE A 97 -14.16 4.50 1.06
CA ILE A 97 -13.21 5.63 1.14
C ILE A 97 -13.59 6.71 0.12
N SER A 98 -13.84 6.33 -1.13
CA SER A 98 -14.23 7.26 -2.19
C SER A 98 -15.56 7.95 -1.87
N ASP A 99 -16.57 7.19 -1.46
CA ASP A 99 -17.93 7.69 -1.18
C ASP A 99 -17.92 8.66 0.02
N THR A 100 -17.15 8.33 1.09
CA THR A 100 -16.99 9.19 2.27
C THR A 100 -16.28 10.50 1.92
N LEU A 101 -15.37 10.48 0.95
CA LEU A 101 -14.76 11.69 0.40
C LEU A 101 -15.70 12.51 -0.51
N GLY A 102 -16.95 12.08 -0.71
CA GLY A 102 -17.90 12.72 -1.63
C GLY A 102 -17.68 12.37 -3.09
N GLY A 103 -17.00 11.26 -3.36
CA GLY A 103 -16.65 10.75 -4.67
C GLY A 103 -15.26 11.18 -5.16
N LEU A 104 -14.67 10.32 -5.97
CA LEU A 104 -13.40 10.59 -6.67
C LEU A 104 -13.61 10.51 -8.20
N PRO A 105 -12.92 11.34 -8.98
CA PRO A 105 -12.85 11.16 -10.42
C PRO A 105 -12.40 9.73 -10.77
N LYS A 106 -12.98 9.12 -11.81
CA LYS A 106 -12.67 7.73 -12.21
C LYS A 106 -11.17 7.46 -12.33
N ILE A 107 -10.42 8.41 -12.90
CA ILE A 107 -8.96 8.34 -13.06
C ILE A 107 -8.18 8.46 -11.73
N LYS A 108 -8.86 8.71 -10.60
CA LYS A 108 -8.28 8.84 -9.25
C LYS A 108 -8.75 7.75 -8.29
N LEU A 109 -9.60 6.83 -8.73
CA LEU A 109 -10.02 5.70 -7.90
C LEU A 109 -8.86 4.79 -7.50
N HIS A 110 -7.81 4.71 -8.33
CA HIS A 110 -6.59 3.94 -7.99
C HIS A 110 -5.93 4.41 -6.68
N CYS A 111 -6.05 5.69 -6.30
CA CYS A 111 -5.51 6.19 -5.03
C CYS A 111 -6.21 5.53 -3.82
N ALA A 112 -7.53 5.37 -3.88
CA ALA A 112 -8.29 4.67 -2.83
C ALA A 112 -7.98 3.16 -2.81
N VAL A 113 -7.76 2.54 -3.98
CA VAL A 113 -7.32 1.15 -4.09
C VAL A 113 -5.95 0.98 -3.46
N LEU A 114 -5.01 1.88 -3.75
CA LEU A 114 -3.64 1.84 -3.20
C LEU A 114 -3.65 2.01 -1.68
N SER A 115 -4.42 2.96 -1.14
CA SER A 115 -4.58 3.16 0.31
C SER A 115 -5.11 1.89 0.99
N ARG A 116 -6.12 1.23 0.38
CA ARG A 116 -6.70 -0.02 0.89
C ARG A 116 -5.70 -1.18 0.81
N GLN A 117 -4.89 -1.25 -0.26
CA GLN A 117 -3.83 -2.25 -0.40
C GLN A 117 -2.75 -2.07 0.68
N GLY A 118 -2.35 -0.84 0.97
CA GLY A 118 -1.40 -0.55 2.06
C GLY A 118 -1.90 -1.05 3.42
N LEU A 119 -3.19 -0.81 3.71
CA LEU A 119 -3.81 -1.29 4.94
C LEU A 119 -3.82 -2.83 5.01
N GLU A 120 -4.18 -3.51 3.92
CA GLU A 120 -4.17 -4.97 3.86
C GLU A 120 -2.77 -5.55 4.03
N THR A 121 -1.76 -4.94 3.40
CA THR A 121 -0.35 -5.32 3.58
C THR A 121 0.07 -5.19 5.05
N ALA A 122 -0.32 -4.12 5.74
CA ALA A 122 -0.03 -3.95 7.16
C ALA A 122 -0.67 -5.04 8.02
N PHE A 123 -1.93 -5.39 7.76
CA PHE A 123 -2.62 -6.46 8.49
C PHE A 123 -1.96 -7.82 8.29
N LEU A 124 -1.63 -8.17 7.05
CA LEU A 124 -0.94 -9.42 6.73
C LEU A 124 0.41 -9.52 7.47
N LYS A 125 1.19 -8.44 7.46
CA LYS A 125 2.48 -8.40 8.14
C LYS A 125 2.32 -8.52 9.66
N TYR A 126 1.33 -7.88 10.26
CA TYR A 126 1.04 -8.01 11.69
C TYR A 126 0.61 -9.43 12.05
N GLU A 127 -0.31 -10.01 11.30
CA GLU A 127 -0.79 -11.38 11.50
C GLU A 127 0.32 -12.43 11.31
N ALA A 128 1.24 -12.21 10.35
CA ALA A 128 2.42 -13.08 10.18
C ALA A 128 3.38 -12.96 11.38
N LYS A 129 3.65 -11.75 11.87
CA LYS A 129 4.48 -11.51 13.07
C LYS A 129 3.91 -12.16 14.33
N THR A 130 2.59 -12.18 14.45
CA THR A 130 1.89 -12.76 15.61
C THR A 130 1.52 -14.23 15.44
N GLY A 131 1.91 -14.85 14.31
CA GLY A 131 1.69 -16.27 14.04
C GLY A 131 0.26 -16.65 13.67
N HIS A 132 -0.60 -15.66 13.38
CA HIS A 132 -1.99 -15.89 12.96
C HIS A 132 -2.13 -16.27 11.48
N VAL A 133 -1.15 -15.90 10.66
CA VAL A 133 -1.12 -16.21 9.22
C VAL A 133 0.23 -16.83 8.88
N LYS A 134 0.19 -17.91 8.09
CA LYS A 134 1.38 -18.56 7.54
C LYS A 134 1.90 -17.76 6.36
N ILE A 135 3.22 -17.62 6.28
CA ILE A 135 3.89 -17.07 5.12
C ILE A 135 3.98 -18.19 4.08
N ASP A 136 3.15 -18.11 3.07
CA ASP A 136 3.05 -19.03 1.94
C ASP A 136 2.90 -18.25 0.62
N GLU A 137 2.73 -18.94 -0.49
CA GLU A 137 2.58 -18.32 -1.81
C GLU A 137 1.39 -17.35 -1.87
N LEU A 138 0.27 -17.68 -1.20
CA LEU A 138 -0.90 -16.79 -1.15
C LEU A 138 -0.58 -15.49 -0.40
N PHE A 139 0.13 -15.58 0.72
CA PHE A 139 0.62 -14.43 1.48
C PHE A 139 1.53 -13.56 0.62
N LEU A 140 2.51 -14.15 -0.08
CA LEU A 140 3.40 -13.42 -0.98
C LEU A 140 2.60 -12.67 -2.06
N ASN A 141 1.70 -13.36 -2.74
CA ASN A 141 0.88 -12.76 -3.80
C ASN A 141 0.03 -11.59 -3.30
N ARG A 142 -0.50 -11.67 -2.08
CA ARG A 142 -1.28 -10.56 -1.49
C ARG A 142 -0.43 -9.33 -1.20
N ILE A 143 0.79 -9.50 -0.70
CA ILE A 143 1.72 -8.38 -0.46
C ILE A 143 2.23 -7.80 -1.79
N LEU A 144 2.61 -8.65 -2.75
CA LEU A 144 3.16 -8.25 -4.05
C LEU A 144 2.17 -7.47 -4.92
N ARG A 145 0.86 -7.51 -4.63
CA ARG A 145 -0.11 -6.57 -5.21
C ARG A 145 0.11 -5.11 -4.82
N GLY A 146 0.91 -4.84 -3.79
CA GLY A 146 1.34 -3.50 -3.42
C GLY A 146 2.56 -3.00 -4.20
N VAL A 147 3.27 -3.87 -4.92
CA VAL A 147 4.43 -3.54 -5.76
C VAL A 147 3.94 -3.24 -7.17
N LEU A 148 4.17 -2.03 -7.65
CA LEU A 148 3.66 -1.56 -8.94
C LEU A 148 4.73 -1.57 -10.03
N ASP A 149 4.34 -1.95 -11.24
CA ASP A 149 5.11 -1.67 -12.45
C ASP A 149 5.02 -0.17 -12.79
N PRO A 150 6.12 0.59 -12.74
CA PRO A 150 6.10 2.02 -13.01
C PRO A 150 5.72 2.37 -14.45
N VAL A 151 5.84 1.44 -15.39
CA VAL A 151 5.52 1.65 -16.81
C VAL A 151 4.02 1.50 -17.06
N GLN A 152 3.40 0.47 -16.50
CA GLN A 152 1.99 0.14 -16.72
C GLN A 152 1.06 0.72 -15.63
N GLY A 153 1.60 1.07 -14.44
CA GLY A 153 0.82 1.61 -13.31
C GLY A 153 -0.11 0.58 -12.66
N VAL A 154 0.16 -0.72 -12.85
CA VAL A 154 -0.56 -1.84 -12.23
C VAL A 154 0.40 -2.70 -11.42
N ASP A 155 -0.12 -3.57 -10.55
CA ASP A 155 0.72 -4.47 -9.76
C ASP A 155 1.51 -5.46 -10.63
N ILE A 156 2.67 -5.92 -10.13
CA ILE A 156 3.59 -6.79 -10.89
C ILE A 156 2.98 -8.14 -11.27
N ILE A 157 1.92 -8.58 -10.60
CA ILE A 157 1.19 -9.80 -10.94
C ILE A 157 0.30 -9.54 -12.16
N SER A 158 -0.48 -8.45 -12.11
CA SER A 158 -1.35 -8.02 -13.22
C SER A 158 -0.54 -7.61 -14.46
N ALA A 159 0.64 -7.04 -14.28
CA ALA A 159 1.61 -6.72 -15.33
C ALA A 159 2.28 -7.96 -15.95
N LYS A 160 2.06 -9.16 -15.37
CA LYS A 160 2.75 -10.40 -15.75
C LYS A 160 4.29 -10.33 -15.63
N ILE A 161 4.75 -9.51 -14.69
CA ILE A 161 6.17 -9.42 -14.33
C ILE A 161 6.54 -10.57 -13.40
N LEU A 162 5.71 -10.88 -12.42
CA LEU A 162 5.92 -12.02 -11.53
C LEU A 162 5.59 -13.32 -12.28
N GLU A 163 6.59 -14.19 -12.47
CA GLU A 163 6.43 -15.52 -13.09
C GLU A 163 6.30 -16.63 -12.05
N LYS A 164 7.01 -16.50 -10.92
CA LYS A 164 6.99 -17.48 -9.84
C LYS A 164 7.10 -16.80 -8.49
N ALA A 165 6.37 -17.31 -7.51
CA ALA A 165 6.53 -16.99 -6.10
C ALA A 165 6.50 -18.29 -5.30
N ALA A 166 7.50 -18.51 -4.46
CA ALA A 166 7.60 -19.69 -3.61
C ALA A 166 8.25 -19.34 -2.27
N VAL A 167 7.97 -20.15 -1.25
CA VAL A 167 8.56 -20.02 0.09
C VAL A 167 9.17 -21.37 0.48
N ASP A 168 10.41 -21.34 0.93
CA ASP A 168 11.10 -22.46 1.57
C ASP A 168 11.69 -22.00 2.92
N GLY A 169 10.98 -22.33 3.99
CA GLY A 169 11.31 -21.82 5.33
C GLY A 169 11.22 -20.29 5.40
N LYS A 170 12.34 -19.62 5.57
CA LYS A 170 12.46 -18.14 5.54
C LYS A 170 12.84 -17.60 4.16
N LYS A 171 13.19 -18.47 3.23
CA LYS A 171 13.64 -18.06 1.91
C LYS A 171 12.44 -17.85 0.99
N VAL A 172 12.32 -16.66 0.47
CA VAL A 172 11.34 -16.27 -0.56
C VAL A 172 12.04 -16.29 -1.92
N ILE A 173 11.48 -17.03 -2.86
CA ILE A 173 12.01 -17.18 -4.22
C ILE A 173 11.02 -16.53 -5.16
N LEU A 174 11.46 -15.49 -5.87
CA LEU A 174 10.64 -14.77 -6.86
C LEU A 174 11.36 -14.72 -8.20
N ASP A 175 10.74 -15.25 -9.26
CA ASP A 175 11.23 -15.13 -10.62
C ASP A 175 10.47 -14.01 -11.35
N LEU A 176 11.20 -13.04 -11.87
CA LEU A 176 10.67 -11.83 -12.49
C LEU A 176 11.00 -11.78 -14.00
N ASN A 177 9.98 -11.57 -14.81
CA ASN A 177 10.09 -11.38 -16.26
C ASN A 177 10.61 -9.97 -16.61
N VAL A 178 11.80 -9.65 -16.12
CA VAL A 178 12.46 -8.37 -16.34
C VAL A 178 13.94 -8.63 -16.57
N LYS A 179 14.56 -7.87 -17.47
CA LYS A 179 15.97 -7.98 -17.79
C LYS A 179 16.83 -7.58 -16.60
N LYS A 180 17.78 -8.45 -16.18
CA LYS A 180 18.58 -8.36 -14.96
C LYS A 180 19.25 -6.99 -14.75
N ASP A 181 19.86 -6.43 -15.78
CA ASP A 181 20.63 -5.19 -15.67
C ASP A 181 19.81 -3.93 -15.94
N SER A 182 18.48 -4.04 -16.03
CA SER A 182 17.59 -2.91 -16.27
C SER A 182 17.35 -2.08 -15.01
N GLU A 183 17.11 -0.77 -15.20
CA GLU A 183 16.70 0.12 -14.09
C GLU A 183 15.37 -0.37 -13.46
N LEU A 184 14.49 -0.99 -14.25
CA LEU A 184 13.26 -1.58 -13.75
C LEU A 184 13.55 -2.74 -12.77
N ALA A 185 14.51 -3.62 -13.07
CA ALA A 185 14.88 -4.72 -12.18
C ALA A 185 15.40 -4.20 -10.83
N LYS A 186 16.22 -3.15 -10.84
CA LYS A 186 16.73 -2.51 -9.62
C LYS A 186 15.60 -1.90 -8.78
N SER A 187 14.72 -1.11 -9.42
CA SER A 187 13.59 -0.49 -8.74
C SER A 187 12.65 -1.52 -8.14
N LEU A 188 12.32 -2.58 -8.90
CA LEU A 188 11.44 -3.64 -8.40
C LEU A 188 12.06 -4.43 -7.26
N ALA A 189 13.38 -4.69 -7.30
CA ALA A 189 14.06 -5.34 -6.19
C ALA A 189 13.96 -4.52 -4.88
N GLU A 190 14.18 -3.20 -4.95
CA GLU A 190 14.01 -2.30 -3.82
C GLU A 190 12.56 -2.28 -3.32
N ASP A 191 11.58 -2.12 -4.21
CA ASP A 191 10.16 -2.06 -3.84
C ASP A 191 9.67 -3.40 -3.26
N ILE A 192 10.18 -4.54 -3.73
CA ILE A 192 9.92 -5.87 -3.15
C ILE A 192 10.48 -5.95 -1.72
N HIS A 193 11.76 -5.61 -1.52
CA HIS A 193 12.36 -5.61 -0.19
C HIS A 193 11.57 -4.72 0.78
N ASP A 194 11.20 -3.52 0.36
CA ASP A 194 10.41 -2.58 1.15
C ASP A 194 9.01 -3.11 1.50
N ALA A 195 8.36 -3.81 0.55
CA ALA A 195 7.04 -4.38 0.78
C ALA A 195 7.04 -5.43 1.92
N PHE A 196 8.15 -6.15 2.08
CA PHE A 196 8.33 -7.15 3.14
C PHE A 196 9.15 -6.65 4.34
N GLU A 197 9.52 -5.37 4.39
CA GLU A 197 10.28 -4.77 5.49
C GLU A 197 9.69 -5.16 6.86
N GLY A 198 10.54 -5.60 7.80
CA GLY A 198 10.15 -5.99 9.16
C GLY A 198 9.63 -7.43 9.30
N LEU A 199 9.62 -8.22 8.24
CA LEU A 199 9.51 -9.69 8.31
C LEU A 199 10.92 -10.30 8.23
N ASP A 200 11.14 -11.38 8.97
CA ASP A 200 12.43 -12.11 9.01
C ASP A 200 12.49 -13.09 7.81
N LEU A 201 12.73 -12.52 6.60
CA LEU A 201 12.74 -13.23 5.33
C LEU A 201 14.03 -12.92 4.54
N GLU A 202 14.50 -13.94 3.81
CA GLU A 202 15.60 -13.86 2.86
C GLU A 202 15.05 -13.95 1.44
N PHE A 203 15.57 -13.13 0.52
CA PHE A 203 15.06 -13.06 -0.86
C PHE A 203 16.06 -13.61 -1.87
N ASP A 204 15.56 -14.49 -2.73
CA ASP A 204 16.23 -14.96 -3.94
C ASP A 204 15.43 -14.46 -5.14
N LEU A 205 15.95 -13.41 -5.81
CA LEU A 205 15.29 -12.76 -6.94
C LEU A 205 15.93 -13.22 -8.25
N GLY A 206 15.20 -14.02 -9.03
CA GLY A 206 15.55 -14.40 -10.38
C GLY A 206 15.09 -13.35 -11.40
N PHE A 207 15.97 -13.04 -12.36
CA PHE A 207 15.69 -12.12 -13.47
C PHE A 207 16.04 -12.80 -14.79
N LYS A 208 15.48 -12.27 -15.89
CA LYS A 208 15.86 -12.76 -17.24
C LYS A 208 17.20 -12.18 -17.67
N ASP A 209 17.95 -12.96 -18.43
CA ASP A 209 19.21 -12.57 -19.07
C ASP A 209 19.00 -11.51 -20.18
#